data_d2bbb920fa10d119147a1c6c1337c5d9
#
_entry.id   d2bbb920fa10d119147a1c6c1337c5d9
#
_cell.length_a   1.000
_cell.length_b   1.000
_cell.length_c   1.000
_cell.angle_alpha   90.00
_cell.angle_beta   90.00
_cell.angle_gamma   90.00
#
_symmetry.space_group_name_H-M   'P 1'
#
loop_
_entity.id
_entity.type
_entity.pdbx_description
1 polymer ?
#
loop_
_entity_poly.entity_id
_entity_poly.type
_entity_poly.pdbx_seq_one_letter_code
_entity_poly.pdbx_strand_id
1 'polypeptide(L)'
;MINDSIFLKALNKEKLTTPPIWYMRQAGRYMPEYRAVRKNFKNFLDMCKNPDVCCELAMQPIEAFNLDAAILFSDILTIPDAMGLGVKFLEGEGPVFDNPIKTNKDVINIPPFNPNDLDYVYKAVNNIRRALPSNIPLIGFAGSPWTLAAYSIEGRSSKDFNFTKDFIKNNEEESHIFLTKLTDACFLYLRKQVEAGANVLQIFDSWANLLNKEQYKKYSLHYIEILIKALKNDSVTKNIPVILFSRDPKCDLQFLVSTKVDCLSLYWSMNNLNINSLNNKIALQGNLNPEVLLQSDELIQLEVKKILEKFKNFNGYIFNLGHGITPNIDPNKIKYLTDLVRSY
;
A
#
# COMPACT_ATOMS: atom_id res chain seq x y z
N MET A 1 16.30 -12.82 15.13
CA MET A 1 16.72 -11.56 14.45
C MET A 1 15.79 -11.34 13.27
N ILE A 2 15.63 -10.11 12.78
CA ILE A 2 14.71 -9.82 11.65
C ILE A 2 15.10 -10.62 10.38
N ASN A 3 16.37 -11.00 10.26
CA ASN A 3 16.89 -11.82 9.14
C ASN A 3 16.29 -13.24 9.06
N ASP A 4 15.64 -13.72 10.13
CA ASP A 4 14.95 -15.02 10.12
C ASP A 4 13.50 -14.94 9.62
N SER A 5 13.06 -13.74 9.23
CA SER A 5 11.72 -13.53 8.70
C SER A 5 11.50 -14.25 7.36
N ILE A 6 10.52 -15.15 7.31
CA ILE A 6 10.13 -15.80 6.05
C ILE A 6 9.61 -14.80 5.02
N PHE A 7 9.03 -13.67 5.49
CA PHE A 7 8.58 -12.59 4.63
C PHE A 7 9.78 -11.92 3.91
N LEU A 8 10.87 -11.61 4.63
CA LEU A 8 12.07 -11.04 4.02
C LEU A 8 12.80 -12.04 3.11
N LYS A 9 12.80 -13.34 3.47
CA LYS A 9 13.32 -14.40 2.60
C LYS A 9 12.55 -14.44 1.26
N ALA A 10 11.21 -14.33 1.29
CA ALA A 10 10.42 -14.24 0.08
C ALA A 10 10.77 -13.00 -0.76
N LEU A 11 10.92 -11.82 -0.14
CA LEU A 11 11.36 -10.61 -0.85
C LEU A 11 12.75 -10.75 -1.47
N ASN A 12 13.63 -11.54 -0.88
CA ASN A 12 14.94 -11.91 -1.42
C ASN A 12 14.86 -13.02 -2.49
N LYS A 13 13.66 -13.43 -2.90
CA LYS A 13 13.42 -14.47 -3.91
C LYS A 13 13.94 -15.86 -3.50
N GLU A 14 13.97 -16.14 -2.19
CA GLU A 14 14.26 -17.48 -1.71
C GLU A 14 13.09 -18.42 -1.97
N LYS A 15 13.39 -19.68 -2.23
CA LYS A 15 12.37 -20.72 -2.36
C LYS A 15 11.89 -21.11 -0.95
N LEU A 16 10.60 -20.98 -0.72
CA LEU A 16 9.96 -21.35 0.54
C LEU A 16 8.99 -22.51 0.32
N THR A 17 8.81 -23.36 1.32
CA THR A 17 7.84 -24.47 1.30
C THR A 17 6.41 -23.93 1.44
N THR A 18 6.22 -22.94 2.29
CA THR A 18 4.94 -22.25 2.51
C THR A 18 5.14 -20.76 2.32
N PRO A 19 4.30 -20.07 1.54
CA PRO A 19 4.45 -18.64 1.35
C PRO A 19 4.14 -17.88 2.65
N PRO A 20 4.85 -16.78 2.97
CA PRO A 20 4.46 -15.88 4.04
C PRO A 20 3.15 -15.18 3.71
N ILE A 21 2.42 -14.79 4.76
CA ILE A 21 1.06 -14.27 4.66
C ILE A 21 0.95 -12.92 5.37
N TRP A 22 0.39 -11.96 4.70
CA TRP A 22 -0.17 -10.74 5.28
C TRP A 22 -1.30 -10.24 4.39
N TYR A 23 -2.14 -9.33 4.88
CA TYR A 23 -3.30 -8.87 4.10
C TYR A 23 -3.38 -7.36 4.03
N MET A 24 -3.59 -6.82 2.83
CA MET A 24 -3.93 -5.41 2.66
C MET A 24 -5.19 -5.07 3.46
N ARG A 25 -5.12 -4.01 4.28
CA ARG A 25 -6.16 -3.62 5.25
C ARG A 25 -6.43 -4.69 6.32
N GLN A 26 -5.39 -5.42 6.75
CA GLN A 26 -5.50 -6.44 7.81
C GLN A 26 -6.04 -5.86 9.13
N ALA A 27 -5.72 -4.62 9.48
CA ALA A 27 -6.46 -3.87 10.50
C ALA A 27 -7.59 -3.10 9.82
N GLY A 28 -8.85 -3.33 10.21
CA GLY A 28 -9.95 -2.69 9.52
C GLY A 28 -11.34 -2.94 10.12
N ARG A 29 -12.34 -2.26 9.58
CA ARG A 29 -13.72 -2.25 10.08
C ARG A 29 -14.40 -3.62 10.15
N TYR A 30 -13.87 -4.63 9.50
CA TYR A 30 -14.38 -6.00 9.61
C TYR A 30 -14.11 -6.62 10.99
N MET A 31 -13.04 -6.20 11.69
CA MET A 31 -12.68 -6.68 13.02
C MET A 31 -13.51 -6.00 14.11
N PRO A 32 -14.10 -6.76 15.07
CA PRO A 32 -14.80 -6.20 16.23
C PRO A 32 -13.91 -5.32 17.11
N GLU A 33 -12.65 -5.74 17.33
CA GLU A 33 -11.65 -5.03 18.15
C GLU A 33 -11.33 -3.66 17.54
N TYR A 34 -11.13 -3.62 16.24
CA TYR A 34 -10.95 -2.37 15.51
C TYR A 34 -12.14 -1.41 15.70
N ARG A 35 -13.38 -1.94 15.57
CA ARG A 35 -14.59 -1.13 15.75
C ARG A 35 -14.73 -0.60 17.16
N ALA A 36 -14.30 -1.37 18.18
CA ALA A 36 -14.30 -0.95 19.58
C ALA A 36 -13.37 0.25 19.79
N VAL A 37 -12.16 0.21 19.26
CA VAL A 37 -11.21 1.34 19.31
C VAL A 37 -11.75 2.54 18.51
N ARG A 38 -12.26 2.34 17.30
CA ARG A 38 -12.75 3.40 16.41
C ARG A 38 -13.86 4.23 17.03
N LYS A 39 -14.72 3.64 17.85
CA LYS A 39 -15.83 4.34 18.54
C LYS A 39 -15.37 5.46 19.48
N ASN A 40 -14.13 5.41 19.96
CA ASN A 40 -13.58 6.40 20.88
C ASN A 40 -13.08 7.67 20.17
N PHE A 41 -13.13 7.72 18.84
CA PHE A 41 -12.62 8.84 18.04
C PHE A 41 -13.73 9.45 17.19
N LYS A 42 -13.80 10.80 17.19
CA LYS A 42 -14.79 11.53 16.38
C LYS A 42 -14.53 11.36 14.88
N ASN A 43 -13.27 11.40 14.48
CA ASN A 43 -12.90 11.24 13.08
C ASN A 43 -11.73 10.23 12.93
N PHE A 44 -11.49 9.81 11.68
CA PHE A 44 -10.48 8.81 11.37
C PHE A 44 -9.05 9.34 11.54
N LEU A 45 -8.81 10.62 11.18
CA LEU A 45 -7.47 11.21 11.29
C LEU A 45 -7.04 11.38 12.74
N ASP A 46 -7.96 11.70 13.67
CA ASP A 46 -7.61 11.79 15.10
C ASP A 46 -7.09 10.45 15.63
N MET A 47 -7.66 9.36 15.15
CA MET A 47 -7.18 8.01 15.45
C MET A 47 -5.77 7.76 14.85
N CYS A 48 -5.55 8.14 13.58
CA CYS A 48 -4.25 8.03 12.93
C CYS A 48 -3.18 8.93 13.56
N LYS A 49 -3.56 10.05 14.17
CA LYS A 49 -2.66 10.99 14.87
C LYS A 49 -2.29 10.54 16.29
N ASN A 50 -2.78 9.38 16.74
CA ASN A 50 -2.43 8.80 18.04
C ASN A 50 -1.49 7.59 17.86
N PRO A 51 -0.18 7.72 18.15
CA PRO A 51 0.80 6.65 17.93
C PRO A 51 0.53 5.35 18.70
N ASP A 52 -0.02 5.45 19.91
CA ASP A 52 -0.31 4.27 20.74
C ASP A 52 -1.51 3.49 20.21
N VAL A 53 -2.54 4.20 19.76
CA VAL A 53 -3.70 3.61 19.08
C VAL A 53 -3.30 2.98 17.75
N CYS A 54 -2.43 3.63 16.97
CA CYS A 54 -1.90 3.04 15.74
C CYS A 54 -1.14 1.74 16.03
N CYS A 55 -0.41 1.69 17.15
CA CYS A 55 0.28 0.48 17.59
C CYS A 55 -0.70 -0.63 17.96
N GLU A 56 -1.71 -0.34 18.79
CA GLU A 56 -2.77 -1.28 19.15
C GLU A 56 -3.44 -1.87 17.90
N LEU A 57 -3.88 -1.00 16.98
CA LEU A 57 -4.55 -1.42 15.75
C LEU A 57 -3.66 -2.26 14.81
N ALA A 58 -2.36 -1.97 14.75
CA ALA A 58 -1.42 -2.75 13.95
C ALA A 58 -1.15 -4.14 14.55
N MET A 59 -1.22 -4.28 15.88
CA MET A 59 -1.00 -5.55 16.59
C MET A 59 -2.20 -6.47 16.52
N GLN A 60 -3.44 -5.96 16.55
CA GLN A 60 -4.67 -6.75 16.54
C GLN A 60 -4.67 -7.89 15.48
N PRO A 61 -4.41 -7.64 14.18
CA PRO A 61 -4.41 -8.70 13.17
C PRO A 61 -3.22 -9.69 13.31
N ILE A 62 -2.09 -9.24 13.85
CA ILE A 62 -0.94 -10.12 14.09
C ILE A 62 -1.30 -11.17 15.15
N GLU A 63 -1.94 -10.74 16.23
CA GLU A 63 -2.37 -11.62 17.32
C GLU A 63 -3.54 -12.52 16.91
N ALA A 64 -4.51 -11.96 16.14
CA ALA A 64 -5.72 -12.70 15.76
C ALA A 64 -5.46 -13.75 14.68
N PHE A 65 -4.56 -13.50 13.74
CA PHE A 65 -4.41 -14.31 12.52
C PHE A 65 -3.02 -14.91 12.32
N ASN A 66 -2.07 -14.68 13.25
CA ASN A 66 -0.71 -15.20 13.15
C ASN A 66 -0.03 -14.88 11.80
N LEU A 67 0.00 -13.61 11.43
CA LEU A 67 0.53 -13.13 10.15
C LEU A 67 2.06 -12.95 10.18
N ASP A 68 2.70 -12.98 9.01
CA ASP A 68 4.16 -12.94 8.84
C ASP A 68 4.71 -11.53 8.61
N ALA A 69 3.86 -10.52 8.46
CA ALA A 69 4.25 -9.12 8.42
C ALA A 69 3.16 -8.22 8.99
N ALA A 70 3.57 -7.15 9.67
CA ALA A 70 2.70 -6.06 10.06
C ALA A 70 2.83 -4.90 9.06
N ILE A 71 1.77 -4.11 8.94
CA ILE A 71 1.81 -2.85 8.20
C ILE A 71 1.46 -1.70 9.16
N LEU A 72 2.14 -0.58 9.00
CA LEU A 72 1.82 0.66 9.70
C LEU A 72 0.33 0.97 9.58
N PHE A 73 -0.31 1.33 10.70
CA PHE A 73 -1.66 1.88 10.67
C PHE A 73 -1.60 3.39 10.48
N SER A 74 -1.97 3.86 9.31
CA SER A 74 -2.00 5.26 8.88
C SER A 74 -2.87 5.40 7.64
N ASP A 75 -2.89 6.59 7.03
CA ASP A 75 -3.55 6.85 5.74
C ASP A 75 -2.55 7.38 4.70
N ILE A 76 -2.78 7.07 3.42
CA ILE A 76 -1.95 7.57 2.31
C ILE A 76 -2.05 9.08 2.14
N LEU A 77 -3.17 9.70 2.59
CA LEU A 77 -3.44 11.13 2.42
C LEU A 77 -2.83 12.01 3.51
N THR A 78 -2.05 11.44 4.43
CA THR A 78 -1.28 12.21 5.41
C THR A 78 -0.27 13.17 4.75
N ILE A 79 0.30 12.80 3.61
CA ILE A 79 1.22 13.66 2.84
C ILE A 79 0.49 14.91 2.31
N PRO A 80 -0.60 14.81 1.53
CA PRO A 80 -1.34 15.99 1.10
C PRO A 80 -1.91 16.81 2.26
N ASP A 81 -2.34 16.19 3.38
CA ASP A 81 -2.76 16.90 4.58
C ASP A 81 -1.63 17.78 5.13
N ALA A 82 -0.43 17.22 5.30
CA ALA A 82 0.76 17.97 5.74
C ALA A 82 1.23 19.04 4.74
N MET A 83 0.88 18.89 3.45
CA MET A 83 1.13 19.91 2.42
C MET A 83 0.06 21.03 2.42
N GLY A 84 -0.83 21.08 3.41
CA GLY A 84 -1.81 22.14 3.60
C GLY A 84 -3.11 21.97 2.80
N LEU A 85 -3.35 20.81 2.20
CA LEU A 85 -4.59 20.57 1.45
C LEU A 85 -5.79 20.28 2.35
N GLY A 86 -5.58 19.98 3.63
CA GLY A 86 -6.62 19.79 4.64
C GLY A 86 -7.53 18.61 4.32
N VAL A 87 -7.21 17.43 4.85
CA VAL A 87 -7.97 16.20 4.59
C VAL A 87 -8.94 15.91 5.71
N LYS A 88 -10.19 15.60 5.36
CA LYS A 88 -11.25 15.14 6.27
C LYS A 88 -11.85 13.84 5.76
N PHE A 89 -12.30 12.99 6.66
CA PHE A 89 -13.03 11.77 6.31
C PHE A 89 -14.48 11.91 6.74
N LEU A 90 -15.38 12.06 5.77
CA LEU A 90 -16.81 12.13 6.02
C LEU A 90 -17.43 10.73 5.96
N GLU A 91 -18.38 10.48 6.85
CA GLU A 91 -19.07 9.20 6.92
C GLU A 91 -19.88 8.98 5.62
N GLY A 92 -19.66 7.82 4.99
CA GLY A 92 -20.30 7.48 3.70
C GLY A 92 -19.68 8.11 2.45
N GLU A 93 -18.91 9.20 2.56
CA GLU A 93 -18.33 9.90 1.41
C GLU A 93 -16.83 9.59 1.22
N GLY A 94 -16.12 9.22 2.29
CA GLY A 94 -14.68 9.02 2.26
C GLY A 94 -13.88 10.32 2.43
N PRO A 95 -12.66 10.41 1.87
CA PRO A 95 -11.82 11.60 2.01
C PRO A 95 -12.38 12.78 1.21
N VAL A 96 -12.32 13.96 1.85
CA VAL A 96 -12.65 15.27 1.27
C VAL A 96 -11.54 16.25 1.62
N PHE A 97 -11.16 17.10 0.69
CA PHE A 97 -10.11 18.10 0.84
C PHE A 97 -10.71 19.49 1.01
N ASP A 98 -10.21 20.25 1.99
CA ASP A 98 -10.62 21.65 2.21
C ASP A 98 -10.08 22.55 1.09
N ASN A 99 -8.84 22.30 0.67
CA ASN A 99 -8.11 23.10 -0.32
C ASN A 99 -7.64 22.21 -1.49
N PRO A 100 -8.56 21.62 -2.30
CA PRO A 100 -8.18 20.80 -3.42
C PRO A 100 -7.47 21.61 -4.52
N ILE A 101 -6.65 20.97 -5.33
CA ILE A 101 -5.97 21.59 -6.48
C ILE A 101 -6.98 21.78 -7.60
N LYS A 102 -7.31 23.03 -7.91
CA LYS A 102 -8.27 23.40 -8.96
C LYS A 102 -7.66 24.26 -10.06
N THR A 103 -6.60 24.96 -9.76
CA THR A 103 -5.95 25.91 -10.67
C THR A 103 -4.44 25.74 -10.66
N ASN A 104 -3.78 26.33 -11.67
CA ASN A 104 -2.31 26.39 -11.75
C ASN A 104 -1.71 27.12 -10.53
N LYS A 105 -2.41 28.15 -10.01
CA LYS A 105 -1.98 28.86 -8.79
C LYS A 105 -1.93 27.94 -7.58
N ASP A 106 -2.87 27.03 -7.45
CA ASP A 106 -2.91 26.10 -6.32
C ASP A 106 -1.65 25.22 -6.32
N VAL A 107 -1.24 24.72 -7.50
CA VAL A 107 -0.01 23.94 -7.66
C VAL A 107 1.24 24.73 -7.27
N ILE A 108 1.33 25.98 -7.73
CA ILE A 108 2.49 26.85 -7.48
C ILE A 108 2.61 27.16 -5.99
N ASN A 109 1.47 27.45 -5.36
CA ASN A 109 1.38 27.91 -3.96
C ASN A 109 1.50 26.78 -2.92
N ILE A 110 1.50 25.51 -3.32
CA ILE A 110 1.73 24.40 -2.37
C ILE A 110 3.10 24.58 -1.72
N PRO A 111 3.16 24.66 -0.38
CA PRO A 111 4.41 24.78 0.33
C PRO A 111 5.27 23.53 0.16
N PRO A 112 6.59 23.63 0.33
CA PRO A 112 7.47 22.48 0.42
C PRO A 112 7.00 21.53 1.54
N PHE A 113 7.03 20.23 1.30
CA PHE A 113 6.68 19.23 2.31
C PHE A 113 7.72 19.25 3.46
N ASN A 114 7.25 19.41 4.69
CA ASN A 114 8.07 19.28 5.87
C ASN A 114 7.77 17.91 6.53
N PRO A 115 8.70 16.94 6.49
CA PRO A 115 8.44 15.61 7.07
C PRO A 115 8.17 15.64 8.58
N ASN A 116 8.62 16.66 9.31
CA ASN A 116 8.39 16.75 10.76
C ASN A 116 6.92 17.01 11.12
N ASP A 117 6.09 17.51 10.21
CA ASP A 117 4.66 17.69 10.43
C ASP A 117 3.92 16.33 10.57
N LEU A 118 4.59 15.23 10.18
CA LEU A 118 4.11 13.85 10.33
C LEU A 118 4.85 13.05 11.42
N ASP A 119 5.43 13.73 12.42
CA ASP A 119 6.18 13.08 13.52
C ASP A 119 5.35 12.03 14.28
N TYR A 120 4.04 12.22 14.37
CA TYR A 120 3.12 11.23 14.95
C TYR A 120 3.12 9.89 14.19
N VAL A 121 3.33 9.89 12.87
CA VAL A 121 3.45 8.67 12.07
C VAL A 121 4.73 7.93 12.41
N TYR A 122 5.84 8.66 12.53
CA TYR A 122 7.15 8.05 12.83
C TYR A 122 7.20 7.52 14.25
N LYS A 123 6.53 8.18 15.20
CA LYS A 123 6.31 7.64 16.55
C LYS A 123 5.49 6.35 16.52
N ALA A 124 4.42 6.30 15.70
CA ALA A 124 3.64 5.07 15.52
C ALA A 124 4.49 3.93 14.94
N VAL A 125 5.32 4.20 13.92
CA VAL A 125 6.26 3.21 13.36
C VAL A 125 7.19 2.67 14.45
N ASN A 126 7.76 3.54 15.26
CA ASN A 126 8.67 3.14 16.36
C ASN A 126 7.93 2.29 17.40
N ASN A 127 6.73 2.69 17.85
CA ASN A 127 5.94 1.97 18.82
C ASN A 127 5.57 0.56 18.29
N ILE A 128 5.09 0.47 17.05
CA ILE A 128 4.75 -0.81 16.40
C ILE A 128 6.00 -1.69 16.30
N ARG A 129 7.14 -1.15 15.82
CA ARG A 129 8.35 -1.95 15.67
C ARG A 129 8.82 -2.54 17.00
N ARG A 130 8.69 -1.79 18.10
CA ARG A 130 9.07 -2.24 19.45
C ARG A 130 8.12 -3.29 20.02
N ALA A 131 6.84 -3.23 19.66
CA ALA A 131 5.83 -4.19 20.11
C ALA A 131 5.87 -5.51 19.32
N LEU A 132 6.28 -5.47 18.05
CA LEU A 132 6.32 -6.65 17.18
C LEU A 132 7.43 -7.64 17.59
N PRO A 133 7.17 -8.97 17.48
CA PRO A 133 8.22 -9.98 17.54
C PRO A 133 9.37 -9.67 16.57
N SER A 134 10.58 -10.10 16.93
CA SER A 134 11.80 -9.77 16.16
C SER A 134 11.83 -10.37 14.76
N ASN A 135 11.07 -11.42 14.49
CA ASN A 135 10.96 -12.09 13.20
C ASN A 135 9.81 -11.56 12.30
N ILE A 136 8.93 -10.69 12.81
CA ILE A 136 7.84 -10.09 12.07
C ILE A 136 8.26 -8.70 11.58
N PRO A 137 8.48 -8.48 10.28
CA PRO A 137 8.84 -7.16 9.75
C PRO A 137 7.65 -6.20 9.75
N LEU A 138 7.97 -4.92 9.88
CA LEU A 138 7.03 -3.82 9.76
C LEU A 138 7.13 -3.21 8.36
N ILE A 139 6.01 -3.17 7.66
CA ILE A 139 5.86 -2.50 6.37
C ILE A 139 5.45 -1.05 6.62
N GLY A 140 6.32 -0.10 6.20
CA GLY A 140 5.96 1.30 6.02
C GLY A 140 5.36 1.51 4.63
N PHE A 141 4.60 2.58 4.42
CA PHE A 141 3.97 2.80 3.11
C PHE A 141 3.71 4.26 2.77
N ALA A 142 3.48 4.50 1.48
CA ALA A 142 2.93 5.75 0.96
C ALA A 142 1.99 5.46 -0.22
N GLY A 143 1.11 6.41 -0.54
CA GLY A 143 0.49 6.45 -1.86
C GLY A 143 1.52 6.74 -2.95
N SER A 144 1.30 6.28 -4.18
CA SER A 144 2.10 6.73 -5.32
C SER A 144 1.87 8.22 -5.57
N PRO A 145 2.83 8.94 -6.17
CA PRO A 145 2.64 10.35 -6.51
C PRO A 145 1.36 10.60 -7.33
N TRP A 146 1.06 9.71 -8.29
CA TRP A 146 -0.18 9.78 -9.05
C TRP A 146 -1.44 9.58 -8.19
N THR A 147 -1.44 8.58 -7.32
CA THR A 147 -2.60 8.33 -6.43
C THR A 147 -2.88 9.52 -5.53
N LEU A 148 -1.83 10.14 -4.97
CA LEU A 148 -1.96 11.35 -4.16
C LEU A 148 -2.44 12.54 -4.99
N ALA A 149 -1.90 12.73 -6.19
CA ALA A 149 -2.34 13.78 -7.12
C ALA A 149 -3.82 13.62 -7.49
N ALA A 150 -4.24 12.39 -7.83
CA ALA A 150 -5.62 12.12 -8.22
C ALA A 150 -6.62 12.55 -7.13
N TYR A 151 -6.39 12.17 -5.88
CA TYR A 151 -7.21 12.60 -4.75
C TYR A 151 -7.17 14.12 -4.53
N SER A 152 -5.97 14.70 -4.56
CA SER A 152 -5.77 16.13 -4.28
C SER A 152 -6.42 17.03 -5.34
N ILE A 153 -6.39 16.62 -6.59
CA ILE A 153 -7.00 17.36 -7.72
C ILE A 153 -8.52 17.17 -7.72
N GLU A 154 -9.00 15.91 -7.59
CA GLU A 154 -10.45 15.65 -7.51
C GLU A 154 -11.07 16.32 -6.28
N GLY A 155 -10.35 16.32 -5.15
CA GLY A 155 -10.77 16.94 -3.90
C GLY A 155 -11.68 16.05 -3.04
N ARG A 156 -12.00 14.85 -3.51
CA ARG A 156 -12.84 13.84 -2.82
C ARG A 156 -12.65 12.46 -3.44
N SER A 157 -13.25 11.45 -2.81
CA SER A 157 -13.49 10.19 -3.51
C SER A 157 -14.46 10.40 -4.66
N SER A 158 -14.12 9.86 -5.84
CA SER A 158 -14.96 9.90 -7.04
C SER A 158 -14.93 8.52 -7.71
N LYS A 159 -15.98 8.19 -8.44
CA LYS A 159 -16.00 6.97 -9.24
C LYS A 159 -15.14 7.11 -10.50
N ASP A 160 -15.21 8.27 -11.13
CA ASP A 160 -14.68 8.48 -12.48
C ASP A 160 -13.47 9.43 -12.52
N PHE A 161 -13.26 10.25 -11.48
CA PHE A 161 -12.17 11.24 -11.41
C PHE A 161 -12.14 12.15 -12.66
N ASN A 162 -13.30 12.64 -13.10
CA ASN A 162 -13.42 13.41 -14.34
C ASN A 162 -12.66 14.74 -14.26
N PHE A 163 -12.76 15.44 -13.12
CA PHE A 163 -12.03 16.68 -12.95
C PHE A 163 -10.51 16.47 -13.01
N THR A 164 -10.02 15.41 -12.39
CA THR A 164 -8.59 15.05 -12.43
C THR A 164 -8.13 14.75 -13.86
N LYS A 165 -8.92 13.98 -14.63
CA LYS A 165 -8.61 13.68 -16.04
C LYS A 165 -8.56 14.92 -16.90
N ASP A 166 -9.51 15.84 -16.72
CA ASP A 166 -9.55 17.11 -17.43
C ASP A 166 -8.40 18.02 -17.03
N PHE A 167 -8.05 18.05 -15.75
CA PHE A 167 -6.94 18.85 -15.24
C PHE A 167 -5.60 18.43 -15.88
N ILE A 168 -5.25 17.14 -15.84
CA ILE A 168 -3.99 16.67 -16.42
C ILE A 168 -3.91 16.84 -17.95
N LYS A 169 -5.06 16.88 -18.62
CA LYS A 169 -5.15 17.11 -20.06
C LYS A 169 -4.91 18.58 -20.42
N ASN A 170 -5.42 19.51 -19.60
CA ASN A 170 -5.42 20.94 -19.91
C ASN A 170 -4.27 21.70 -19.24
N ASN A 171 -3.64 21.10 -18.20
CA ASN A 171 -2.58 21.73 -17.38
C ASN A 171 -1.42 20.73 -17.20
N GLU A 172 -0.82 20.34 -18.33
CA GLU A 172 0.20 19.30 -18.34
C GLU A 172 1.45 19.69 -17.55
N GLU A 173 1.96 20.90 -17.74
CA GLU A 173 3.16 21.41 -17.07
C GLU A 173 2.95 21.44 -15.55
N GLU A 174 1.85 22.00 -15.09
CA GLU A 174 1.51 22.08 -13.67
C GLU A 174 1.29 20.69 -13.05
N SER A 175 0.72 19.77 -13.82
CA SER A 175 0.58 18.38 -13.40
C SER A 175 1.95 17.74 -13.13
N HIS A 176 2.94 17.99 -13.99
CA HIS A 176 4.31 17.52 -13.79
C HIS A 176 5.00 18.20 -12.60
N ILE A 177 4.79 19.50 -12.39
CA ILE A 177 5.29 20.22 -11.20
C ILE A 177 4.69 19.61 -9.93
N PHE A 178 3.38 19.36 -9.91
CA PHE A 178 2.70 18.78 -8.73
C PHE A 178 3.17 17.35 -8.44
N LEU A 179 3.26 16.51 -9.47
CA LEU A 179 3.75 15.14 -9.33
C LEU A 179 5.20 15.09 -8.83
N THR A 180 6.05 16.04 -9.26
CA THR A 180 7.42 16.18 -8.73
C THR A 180 7.42 16.52 -7.25
N LYS A 181 6.64 17.53 -6.82
CA LYS A 181 6.50 17.89 -5.40
C LYS A 181 6.02 16.70 -4.55
N LEU A 182 5.06 15.93 -5.05
CA LEU A 182 4.56 14.73 -4.36
C LEU A 182 5.60 13.60 -4.34
N THR A 183 6.42 13.45 -5.37
CA THR A 183 7.49 12.45 -5.41
C THR A 183 8.54 12.74 -4.34
N ASP A 184 8.96 13.99 -4.22
CA ASP A 184 9.91 14.44 -3.19
C ASP A 184 9.31 14.25 -1.78
N ALA A 185 8.04 14.58 -1.60
CA ALA A 185 7.33 14.36 -0.34
C ALA A 185 7.24 12.87 0.03
N CYS A 186 6.90 12.01 -0.93
CA CYS A 186 6.86 10.55 -0.74
C CYS A 186 8.24 10.00 -0.34
N PHE A 187 9.31 10.46 -1.00
CA PHE A 187 10.67 10.06 -0.66
C PHE A 187 11.02 10.41 0.79
N LEU A 188 10.84 11.67 1.18
CA LEU A 188 11.15 12.14 2.53
C LEU A 188 10.32 11.39 3.59
N TYR A 189 9.04 11.18 3.32
CA TYR A 189 8.12 10.48 4.20
C TYR A 189 8.50 9.00 4.40
N LEU A 190 8.83 8.28 3.31
CA LEU A 190 9.24 6.88 3.37
C LEU A 190 10.60 6.73 4.05
N ARG A 191 11.55 7.64 3.76
CA ARG A 191 12.85 7.67 4.41
C ARG A 191 12.71 7.80 5.95
N LYS A 192 11.85 8.71 6.41
CA LYS A 192 11.56 8.89 7.84
C LYS A 192 10.91 7.66 8.48
N GLN A 193 10.07 6.93 7.78
CA GLN A 193 9.52 5.67 8.29
C GLN A 193 10.62 4.61 8.47
N VAL A 194 11.59 4.54 7.56
CA VAL A 194 12.75 3.64 7.71
C VAL A 194 13.61 4.05 8.90
N GLU A 195 13.92 5.34 9.07
CA GLU A 195 14.63 5.86 10.24
C GLU A 195 13.91 5.50 11.57
N ALA A 196 12.58 5.46 11.55
CA ALA A 196 11.76 5.10 12.70
C ALA A 196 11.63 3.57 12.94
N GLY A 197 12.09 2.73 12.00
CA GLY A 197 12.16 1.28 12.16
C GLY A 197 11.35 0.43 11.18
N ALA A 198 10.79 0.99 10.11
CA ALA A 198 10.19 0.21 9.04
C ALA A 198 11.25 -0.66 8.34
N ASN A 199 10.90 -1.93 8.10
CA ASN A 199 11.82 -2.93 7.54
C ASN A 199 11.59 -3.16 6.05
N VAL A 200 10.41 -2.78 5.55
CA VAL A 200 9.95 -2.91 4.17
C VAL A 200 9.12 -1.68 3.83
N LEU A 201 9.13 -1.25 2.59
CA LEU A 201 8.28 -0.16 2.10
C LEU A 201 7.28 -0.67 1.09
N GLN A 202 6.05 -0.14 1.10
CA GLN A 202 5.07 -0.39 0.05
C GLN A 202 4.54 0.91 -0.54
N ILE A 203 4.51 0.99 -1.88
CA ILE A 203 3.93 2.09 -2.63
C ILE A 203 2.57 1.63 -3.16
N PHE A 204 1.52 2.39 -2.85
CA PHE A 204 0.15 2.11 -3.29
C PHE A 204 -0.24 2.99 -4.47
N ASP A 205 -0.19 2.44 -5.68
CA ASP A 205 -0.70 3.08 -6.90
C ASP A 205 -2.16 2.68 -7.14
N SER A 206 -3.03 3.14 -6.23
CA SER A 206 -4.42 2.70 -6.10
C SER A 206 -5.33 3.22 -7.23
N TRP A 207 -4.90 4.23 -7.98
CA TRP A 207 -5.65 4.84 -9.07
C TRP A 207 -4.98 4.71 -10.44
N ALA A 208 -4.09 3.72 -10.60
CA ALA A 208 -3.45 3.38 -11.87
C ALA A 208 -4.47 3.12 -13.00
N ASN A 209 -5.59 2.48 -12.66
CA ASN A 209 -6.66 2.12 -13.60
C ASN A 209 -7.41 3.32 -14.20
N LEU A 210 -7.25 4.53 -13.66
CA LEU A 210 -7.83 5.76 -14.22
C LEU A 210 -7.15 6.21 -15.51
N LEU A 211 -5.91 5.76 -15.73
CA LEU A 211 -5.05 6.20 -16.82
C LEU A 211 -5.06 5.16 -17.96
N ASN A 212 -5.06 5.65 -19.20
CA ASN A 212 -4.72 4.80 -20.35
C ASN A 212 -3.21 4.48 -20.34
N LYS A 213 -2.76 3.62 -21.25
CA LYS A 213 -1.37 3.14 -21.30
C LYS A 213 -0.33 4.28 -21.38
N GLU A 214 -0.56 5.28 -22.23
CA GLU A 214 0.37 6.40 -22.42
C GLU A 214 0.34 7.35 -21.21
N GLN A 215 -0.85 7.65 -20.71
CA GLN A 215 -1.01 8.45 -19.50
C GLN A 215 -0.38 7.76 -18.29
N TYR A 216 -0.53 6.44 -18.18
CA TYR A 216 0.07 5.68 -17.08
C TYR A 216 1.59 5.80 -17.08
N LYS A 217 2.23 5.63 -18.23
CA LYS A 217 3.68 5.83 -18.36
C LYS A 217 4.10 7.24 -17.96
N LYS A 218 3.34 8.25 -18.40
CA LYS A 218 3.66 9.65 -18.23
C LYS A 218 3.42 10.18 -16.82
N TYR A 219 2.29 9.86 -16.20
CA TYR A 219 1.82 10.48 -14.95
C TYR A 219 1.96 9.58 -13.72
N SER A 220 2.11 8.27 -13.87
CA SER A 220 2.31 7.37 -12.75
C SER A 220 3.69 6.70 -12.80
N LEU A 221 3.94 5.86 -13.78
CA LEU A 221 5.15 5.02 -13.84
C LEU A 221 6.45 5.83 -13.76
N HIS A 222 6.54 6.91 -14.53
CA HIS A 222 7.70 7.81 -14.55
C HIS A 222 8.05 8.33 -13.14
N TYR A 223 7.06 8.73 -12.36
CA TYR A 223 7.26 9.24 -11.00
C TYR A 223 7.55 8.15 -9.98
N ILE A 224 6.99 6.96 -10.18
CA ILE A 224 7.35 5.77 -9.41
C ILE A 224 8.82 5.41 -9.65
N GLU A 225 9.30 5.44 -10.90
CA GLU A 225 10.72 5.18 -11.24
C GLU A 225 11.65 6.18 -10.57
N ILE A 226 11.31 7.47 -10.57
CA ILE A 226 12.08 8.52 -9.88
C ILE A 226 12.13 8.22 -8.37
N LEU A 227 10.98 7.93 -7.76
CA LEU A 227 10.89 7.62 -6.33
C LEU A 227 11.72 6.38 -5.96
N ILE A 228 11.59 5.29 -6.72
CA ILE A 228 12.36 4.06 -6.49
C ILE A 228 13.86 4.33 -6.63
N LYS A 229 14.27 5.07 -7.67
CA LYS A 229 15.66 5.45 -7.87
C LYS A 229 16.21 6.27 -6.70
N ALA A 230 15.42 7.22 -6.18
CA ALA A 230 15.80 8.01 -5.01
C ALA A 230 15.96 7.10 -3.77
N LEU A 231 15.01 6.22 -3.49
CA LEU A 231 15.07 5.27 -2.36
C LEU A 231 16.28 4.33 -2.48
N LYS A 232 16.60 3.82 -3.66
CA LYS A 232 17.72 2.88 -3.86
C LYS A 232 19.10 3.56 -3.84
N ASN A 233 19.17 4.88 -3.98
CA ASN A 233 20.42 5.65 -3.91
C ASN A 233 20.66 6.29 -2.53
N ASP A 234 19.66 6.39 -1.67
CA ASP A 234 19.79 7.00 -0.34
C ASP A 234 20.45 6.05 0.66
N SER A 235 21.33 6.56 1.50
CA SER A 235 22.12 5.76 2.46
C SER A 235 21.28 5.02 3.50
N VAL A 236 20.09 5.54 3.83
CA VAL A 236 19.16 4.98 4.82
C VAL A 236 18.27 3.90 4.20
N THR A 237 17.78 4.15 2.97
CA THR A 237 16.73 3.31 2.36
C THR A 237 17.22 2.31 1.32
N LYS A 238 18.46 2.44 0.83
CA LYS A 238 18.99 1.63 -0.29
C LYS A 238 18.88 0.11 -0.14
N ASN A 239 18.96 -0.39 1.09
CA ASN A 239 18.90 -1.81 1.39
C ASN A 239 17.50 -2.26 1.85
N ILE A 240 16.52 -1.36 1.89
CA ILE A 240 15.15 -1.67 2.28
C ILE A 240 14.37 -2.17 1.06
N PRO A 241 13.75 -3.37 1.14
CA PRO A 241 12.90 -3.87 0.07
C PRO A 241 11.70 -2.95 -0.16
N VAL A 242 11.36 -2.75 -1.45
CA VAL A 242 10.23 -1.93 -1.87
C VAL A 242 9.24 -2.78 -2.64
N ILE A 243 7.98 -2.77 -2.22
CA ILE A 243 6.85 -3.42 -2.86
C ILE A 243 6.03 -2.36 -3.61
N LEU A 244 5.69 -2.62 -4.86
CA LEU A 244 4.77 -1.79 -5.65
C LEU A 244 3.44 -2.49 -5.84
N PHE A 245 2.37 -1.91 -5.35
CA PHE A 245 1.00 -2.27 -5.71
C PHE A 245 0.49 -1.29 -6.77
N SER A 246 0.03 -1.81 -7.91
CA SER A 246 -0.61 -0.99 -8.94
C SER A 246 -1.96 -1.62 -9.31
N ARG A 247 -3.04 -0.86 -9.09
CA ARG A 247 -4.40 -1.35 -9.31
C ARG A 247 -4.73 -1.38 -10.79
N ASP A 248 -4.80 -2.58 -11.37
CA ASP A 248 -5.18 -2.81 -12.77
C ASP A 248 -4.52 -1.82 -13.76
N PRO A 249 -3.18 -1.71 -13.74
CA PRO A 249 -2.48 -0.79 -14.62
C PRO A 249 -2.68 -1.21 -16.09
N LYS A 250 -2.90 -0.24 -16.96
CA LYS A 250 -3.10 -0.49 -18.39
C LYS A 250 -1.75 -0.64 -19.13
N CYS A 251 -0.81 -1.38 -18.54
CA CYS A 251 0.51 -1.61 -19.12
C CYS A 251 0.99 -3.06 -18.88
N ASP A 252 1.98 -3.47 -19.65
CA ASP A 252 2.62 -4.76 -19.47
C ASP A 252 3.43 -4.81 -18.17
N LEU A 253 3.43 -5.95 -17.48
CA LEU A 253 4.21 -6.15 -16.23
C LEU A 253 5.69 -5.82 -16.40
N GLN A 254 6.25 -5.98 -17.59
CA GLN A 254 7.66 -5.64 -17.86
C GLN A 254 7.97 -4.16 -17.55
N PHE A 255 7.00 -3.26 -17.74
CA PHE A 255 7.16 -1.85 -17.35
C PHE A 255 7.19 -1.67 -15.83
N LEU A 256 6.42 -2.46 -15.07
CA LEU A 256 6.49 -2.43 -13.61
C LEU A 256 7.82 -3.03 -13.11
N VAL A 257 8.28 -4.10 -13.74
CA VAL A 257 9.60 -4.70 -13.42
C VAL A 257 10.75 -3.74 -13.71
N SER A 258 10.64 -2.92 -14.78
CA SER A 258 11.69 -1.94 -15.13
C SER A 258 11.90 -0.87 -14.07
N THR A 259 10.93 -0.63 -13.20
CA THR A 259 11.07 0.29 -12.05
C THR A 259 12.12 -0.15 -11.03
N LYS A 260 12.55 -1.42 -11.08
CA LYS A 260 13.52 -2.05 -10.17
C LYS A 260 13.02 -2.13 -8.71
N VAL A 261 11.71 -2.25 -8.51
CA VAL A 261 11.16 -2.65 -7.21
C VAL A 261 11.55 -4.08 -6.89
N ASP A 262 11.56 -4.43 -5.61
CA ASP A 262 11.92 -5.78 -5.16
C ASP A 262 10.75 -6.76 -5.28
N CYS A 263 9.52 -6.25 -5.20
CA CYS A 263 8.29 -7.05 -5.27
C CYS A 263 7.16 -6.30 -5.99
N LEU A 264 6.40 -7.02 -6.83
CA LEU A 264 5.13 -6.53 -7.37
C LEU A 264 3.96 -7.16 -6.62
N SER A 265 3.07 -6.33 -6.08
CA SER A 265 1.80 -6.75 -5.51
C SER A 265 0.73 -6.72 -6.61
N LEU A 266 0.22 -7.90 -6.94
CA LEU A 266 -0.67 -8.11 -8.07
C LEU A 266 -2.13 -7.80 -7.69
N TYR A 267 -2.82 -7.04 -8.53
CA TYR A 267 -4.26 -6.85 -8.42
C TYR A 267 -5.00 -8.15 -8.80
N TRP A 268 -6.16 -8.40 -8.23
CA TRP A 268 -6.87 -9.68 -8.38
C TRP A 268 -7.27 -10.01 -9.84
N SER A 269 -7.53 -9.01 -10.69
CA SER A 269 -7.85 -9.25 -12.10
C SER A 269 -6.66 -9.70 -12.96
N MET A 270 -5.44 -9.60 -12.43
CA MET A 270 -4.21 -9.93 -13.14
C MET A 270 -3.89 -11.45 -13.10
N ASN A 271 -4.91 -12.29 -13.35
CA ASN A 271 -4.76 -13.75 -13.23
C ASN A 271 -4.08 -14.43 -14.43
N ASN A 272 -4.12 -13.84 -15.61
CA ASN A 272 -3.63 -14.46 -16.86
C ASN A 272 -2.16 -14.13 -17.17
N LEU A 273 -1.36 -13.79 -16.14
CA LEU A 273 0.03 -13.42 -16.32
C LEU A 273 0.92 -14.66 -16.49
N ASN A 274 1.79 -14.62 -17.49
CA ASN A 274 2.91 -15.56 -17.57
C ASN A 274 3.98 -15.18 -16.56
N ILE A 275 3.85 -15.71 -15.33
CA ILE A 275 4.76 -15.42 -14.22
C ILE A 275 6.12 -16.11 -14.37
N ASN A 276 6.24 -17.15 -15.19
CA ASN A 276 7.47 -17.92 -15.32
C ASN A 276 8.65 -17.06 -15.81
N SER A 277 8.38 -16.08 -16.68
CA SER A 277 9.40 -15.14 -17.17
C SER A 277 9.93 -14.18 -16.10
N LEU A 278 9.23 -14.07 -14.96
CA LEU A 278 9.56 -13.19 -13.84
C LEU A 278 10.27 -13.93 -12.70
N ASN A 279 10.25 -15.28 -12.71
CA ASN A 279 10.85 -16.07 -11.66
C ASN A 279 12.34 -15.71 -11.48
N ASN A 280 12.80 -15.60 -10.24
CA ASN A 280 14.14 -15.16 -9.85
C ASN A 280 14.50 -13.69 -10.21
N LYS A 281 13.66 -12.98 -10.96
CA LYS A 281 13.89 -11.56 -11.29
C LYS A 281 13.30 -10.62 -10.24
N ILE A 282 12.10 -10.93 -9.77
CA ILE A 282 11.33 -10.11 -8.84
C ILE A 282 10.47 -11.00 -7.94
N ALA A 283 10.25 -10.62 -6.70
CA ALA A 283 9.24 -11.26 -5.86
C ALA A 283 7.83 -10.86 -6.30
N LEU A 284 6.84 -11.72 -6.06
CA LEU A 284 5.43 -11.45 -6.34
C LEU A 284 4.58 -11.62 -5.10
N GLN A 285 3.57 -10.75 -4.95
CA GLN A 285 2.64 -10.75 -3.85
C GLN A 285 1.20 -10.74 -4.37
N GLY A 286 0.30 -11.44 -3.71
CA GLY A 286 -1.13 -11.45 -4.04
C GLY A 286 -1.61 -12.84 -4.40
N ASN A 287 -2.77 -13.03 -5.07
CA ASN A 287 -3.69 -11.97 -5.52
C ASN A 287 -5.14 -12.48 -5.45
N LEU A 288 -5.50 -13.07 -4.30
CA LEU A 288 -6.86 -13.54 -4.11
C LEU A 288 -7.85 -12.36 -4.18
N ASN A 289 -8.93 -12.52 -4.96
CA ASN A 289 -10.02 -11.54 -4.94
C ASN A 289 -10.67 -11.54 -3.54
N PRO A 290 -10.68 -10.41 -2.81
CA PRO A 290 -11.27 -10.35 -1.48
C PRO A 290 -12.76 -10.70 -1.45
N GLU A 291 -13.51 -10.56 -2.55
CA GLU A 291 -14.92 -10.93 -2.63
C GLU A 291 -15.16 -12.46 -2.54
N VAL A 292 -14.13 -13.26 -2.79
CA VAL A 292 -14.18 -14.71 -2.59
C VAL A 292 -14.43 -15.05 -1.11
N LEU A 293 -13.97 -14.21 -0.19
CA LEU A 293 -14.17 -14.39 1.25
C LEU A 293 -15.63 -14.20 1.72
N LEU A 294 -16.50 -13.71 0.85
CA LEU A 294 -17.94 -13.63 1.07
C LEU A 294 -18.68 -14.90 0.63
N GLN A 295 -17.96 -15.85 0.07
CA GLN A 295 -18.52 -17.08 -0.49
C GLN A 295 -18.40 -18.27 0.49
N SER A 296 -18.79 -19.46 0.03
CA SER A 296 -18.65 -20.69 0.80
C SER A 296 -17.17 -21.08 1.01
N ASP A 297 -16.91 -21.89 2.03
CA ASP A 297 -15.56 -22.37 2.36
C ASP A 297 -14.97 -23.21 1.22
N GLU A 298 -15.81 -23.99 0.52
CA GLU A 298 -15.39 -24.79 -0.64
C GLU A 298 -14.88 -23.91 -1.80
N LEU A 299 -15.56 -22.78 -2.05
CA LEU A 299 -15.12 -21.85 -3.10
C LEU A 299 -13.82 -21.13 -2.68
N ILE A 300 -13.71 -20.72 -1.41
CA ILE A 300 -12.47 -20.16 -0.87
C ILE A 300 -11.32 -21.15 -1.06
N GLN A 301 -11.51 -22.41 -0.66
CA GLN A 301 -10.50 -23.45 -0.81
C GLN A 301 -10.09 -23.67 -2.27
N LEU A 302 -11.07 -23.70 -3.18
CA LEU A 302 -10.80 -23.85 -4.61
C LEU A 302 -9.95 -22.73 -5.17
N GLU A 303 -10.29 -21.48 -4.87
CA GLU A 303 -9.56 -20.31 -5.39
C GLU A 303 -8.16 -20.16 -4.76
N VAL A 304 -8.03 -20.44 -3.47
CA VAL A 304 -6.73 -20.48 -2.79
C VAL A 304 -5.83 -21.55 -3.41
N LYS A 305 -6.35 -22.76 -3.62
CA LYS A 305 -5.61 -23.85 -4.25
C LYS A 305 -5.11 -23.47 -5.65
N LYS A 306 -5.95 -22.84 -6.48
CA LYS A 306 -5.54 -22.34 -7.80
C LYS A 306 -4.35 -21.38 -7.72
N ILE A 307 -4.38 -20.47 -6.76
CA ILE A 307 -3.29 -19.50 -6.56
C ILE A 307 -2.03 -20.21 -6.08
N LEU A 308 -2.11 -21.05 -5.06
CA LEU A 308 -0.95 -21.76 -4.51
C LEU A 308 -0.29 -22.68 -5.55
N GLU A 309 -1.08 -23.43 -6.34
CA GLU A 309 -0.55 -24.23 -7.44
C GLU A 309 0.13 -23.37 -8.54
N LYS A 310 -0.45 -22.19 -8.85
CA LYS A 310 0.16 -21.27 -9.82
C LYS A 310 1.54 -20.79 -9.37
N PHE A 311 1.72 -20.51 -8.08
CA PHE A 311 2.98 -19.98 -7.54
C PHE A 311 3.89 -21.03 -6.90
N LYS A 312 3.54 -22.32 -6.92
CA LYS A 312 4.26 -23.42 -6.27
C LYS A 312 5.76 -23.48 -6.60
N ASN A 313 6.13 -23.17 -7.84
CA ASN A 313 7.51 -23.16 -8.30
C ASN A 313 8.10 -21.76 -8.47
N PHE A 314 7.44 -20.75 -7.94
CA PHE A 314 7.89 -19.35 -8.03
C PHE A 314 8.69 -18.99 -6.78
N ASN A 315 9.93 -18.57 -6.98
CA ASN A 315 10.77 -18.11 -5.88
C ASN A 315 10.37 -16.69 -5.46
N GLY A 316 10.15 -16.50 -4.16
CA GLY A 316 9.79 -15.17 -3.65
C GLY A 316 8.29 -14.84 -3.80
N TYR A 317 7.42 -15.82 -3.55
CA TYR A 317 5.99 -15.59 -3.51
C TYR A 317 5.50 -15.28 -2.09
N ILE A 318 4.65 -14.27 -1.97
CA ILE A 318 3.97 -13.82 -0.75
C ILE A 318 2.47 -13.92 -0.97
N PHE A 319 1.77 -14.68 -0.14
CA PHE A 319 0.32 -14.76 -0.23
C PHE A 319 -0.34 -13.50 0.35
N ASN A 320 -1.21 -12.90 -0.43
CA ASN A 320 -2.02 -11.74 -0.05
C ASN A 320 -3.32 -11.71 -0.87
N LEU A 321 -4.22 -10.80 -0.51
CA LEU A 321 -5.33 -10.44 -1.37
C LEU A 321 -4.87 -9.51 -2.49
N GLY A 322 -5.59 -9.52 -3.61
CA GLY A 322 -5.34 -8.60 -4.72
C GLY A 322 -5.93 -7.20 -4.52
N HIS A 323 -6.57 -6.94 -3.38
CA HIS A 323 -7.03 -5.65 -2.87
C HIS A 323 -7.26 -5.74 -1.36
N GLY A 324 -7.57 -4.63 -0.70
CA GLY A 324 -7.80 -4.63 0.75
C GLY A 324 -9.06 -5.38 1.19
N ILE A 325 -9.03 -5.94 2.40
CA ILE A 325 -10.18 -6.54 3.06
C ILE A 325 -11.34 -5.53 3.12
N THR A 326 -12.55 -5.99 2.79
CA THR A 326 -13.76 -5.16 2.85
C THR A 326 -14.49 -5.29 4.19
N PRO A 327 -15.24 -4.25 4.62
CA PRO A 327 -15.83 -4.22 5.97
C PRO A 327 -16.87 -5.31 6.27
N ASN A 328 -17.41 -5.95 5.25
CA ASN A 328 -18.46 -6.98 5.34
C ASN A 328 -17.92 -8.41 5.40
N ILE A 329 -16.60 -8.59 5.38
CA ILE A 329 -15.97 -9.91 5.53
C ILE A 329 -16.00 -10.31 7.01
N ASP A 330 -16.36 -11.57 7.28
CA ASP A 330 -16.28 -12.16 8.62
C ASP A 330 -14.81 -12.41 9.01
N PRO A 331 -14.34 -11.96 10.19
CA PRO A 331 -12.99 -12.26 10.68
C PRO A 331 -12.64 -13.75 10.68
N ASN A 332 -13.63 -14.63 10.94
CA ASN A 332 -13.43 -16.06 10.89
C ASN A 332 -13.02 -16.57 9.50
N LYS A 333 -13.45 -15.89 8.43
CA LYS A 333 -13.02 -16.22 7.06
C LYS A 333 -11.55 -15.86 6.83
N ILE A 334 -11.05 -14.80 7.46
CA ILE A 334 -9.62 -14.43 7.41
C ILE A 334 -8.79 -15.47 8.15
N LYS A 335 -9.24 -15.91 9.33
CA LYS A 335 -8.59 -16.98 10.07
C LYS A 335 -8.57 -18.28 9.27
N TYR A 336 -9.73 -18.69 8.75
CA TYR A 336 -9.84 -19.86 7.88
C TYR A 336 -8.90 -19.79 6.67
N LEU A 337 -8.85 -18.63 5.98
CA LEU A 337 -7.95 -18.40 4.86
C LEU A 337 -6.48 -18.59 5.27
N THR A 338 -6.10 -18.02 6.42
CA THR A 338 -4.71 -18.11 6.91
C THR A 338 -4.35 -19.57 7.24
N ASP A 339 -5.22 -20.29 7.96
CA ASP A 339 -5.02 -21.68 8.31
C ASP A 339 -4.94 -22.57 7.06
N LEU A 340 -5.79 -22.31 6.06
CA LEU A 340 -5.78 -23.01 4.78
C LEU A 340 -4.45 -22.83 4.03
N VAL A 341 -3.95 -21.61 3.91
CA VAL A 341 -2.66 -21.33 3.23
C VAL A 341 -1.50 -21.98 4.01
N ARG A 342 -1.56 -22.01 5.34
CA ARG A 342 -0.54 -22.65 6.19
C ARG A 342 -0.50 -24.18 6.04
N SER A 343 -1.64 -24.80 5.76
CA SER A 343 -1.77 -26.26 5.62
C SER A 343 -1.33 -26.80 4.27
N TYR A 344 -1.10 -25.92 3.29
CA TYR A 344 -0.70 -26.28 1.92
C TYR A 344 0.80 -26.39 1.78
#